data_7cf52726f153f9f3413156062e597651
#
_entry.id   7cf52726f153f9f3413156062e597651
#
_cell.length_a   1.000
_cell.length_b   1.000
_cell.length_c   1.000
_cell.angle_alpha   90.00
_cell.angle_beta   90.00
_cell.angle_gamma   90.00
#
_symmetry.space_group_name_H-M   'P 1'
#
loop_
_entity.id
_entity.type
_entity.pdbx_description
1 polymer ?
#
loop_
_entity_poly.entity_id
_entity_poly.type
_entity_poly.pdbx_seq_one_letter_code
_entity_poly.pdbx_strand_id
1 'polypeptide(L)'
;MNPDAYLDFARRLQAGLEADKRVLGLVFAGSSAQQSHIPDEWSDHDFFVVTADGVQEGFRTSYEWLPDHEQIVLSVRETEHGLKILYASGHMLEFAIFNLEEVGRARLNDYTVAFDRGGLAVAAGAIASSVPAPELTPADIQRHVGMALCLLLVGAGRVARGEGISGQVFIRSHTLHHLLPVLEQTLPAADKSALDNLDPLRRFERVFPAVGAQINAALNRDAIGAAMGILDVIEQVLGDKADFPTAAAATVRSVLKRAAHSEAAH
;
A
#
# COMPACT_ATOMS: atom_id res chain seq x y z
N MET A 1 17.38 7.37 -5.99
CA MET A 1 18.82 7.20 -5.63
C MET A 1 19.36 6.03 -6.44
N ASN A 2 20.67 6.00 -6.84
CA ASN A 2 21.17 4.78 -7.49
C ASN A 2 21.36 3.65 -6.47
N PRO A 3 21.36 2.36 -6.90
CA PRO A 3 21.40 1.21 -6.00
C PRO A 3 22.62 1.17 -5.07
N ASP A 4 23.80 1.57 -5.54
CA ASP A 4 25.02 1.56 -4.70
C ASP A 4 24.95 2.60 -3.59
N ALA A 5 24.46 3.81 -3.88
CA ALA A 5 24.23 4.86 -2.88
C ALA A 5 23.13 4.48 -1.89
N TYR A 6 22.11 3.74 -2.35
CA TYR A 6 21.07 3.21 -1.49
C TYR A 6 21.63 2.22 -0.46
N LEU A 7 22.42 1.25 -0.92
CA LEU A 7 23.05 0.27 -0.04
C LEU A 7 24.09 0.92 0.90
N ASP A 8 24.79 1.95 0.43
CA ASP A 8 25.73 2.70 1.26
C ASP A 8 25.03 3.45 2.38
N PHE A 9 23.91 4.10 2.09
CA PHE A 9 23.08 4.76 3.10
C PHE A 9 22.61 3.77 4.17
N ALA A 10 22.09 2.61 3.78
CA ALA A 10 21.64 1.56 4.70
C ALA A 10 22.79 1.09 5.62
N ARG A 11 24.00 0.89 5.06
CA ARG A 11 25.17 0.49 5.84
C ARG A 11 25.60 1.56 6.85
N ARG A 12 25.61 2.84 6.44
CA ARG A 12 25.95 3.97 7.34
C ARG A 12 24.92 4.14 8.45
N LEU A 13 23.62 4.01 8.11
CA LEU A 13 22.52 4.03 9.05
C LEU A 13 22.68 2.91 10.10
N GLN A 14 22.90 1.67 9.64
CA GLN A 14 23.13 0.54 10.53
C GLN A 14 24.33 0.77 11.45
N ALA A 15 25.48 1.15 10.89
CA ALA A 15 26.69 1.37 11.68
C ALA A 15 26.54 2.47 12.74
N GLY A 16 25.85 3.57 12.40
CA GLY A 16 25.56 4.67 13.33
C GLY A 16 24.64 4.22 14.47
N LEU A 17 23.55 3.53 14.15
CA LEU A 17 22.62 3.02 15.16
C LEU A 17 23.23 1.91 16.02
N GLU A 18 24.06 1.04 15.43
CA GLU A 18 24.74 -0.03 16.16
C GLU A 18 25.81 0.51 17.14
N ALA A 19 26.39 1.65 16.85
CA ALA A 19 27.33 2.32 17.77
C ALA A 19 26.62 2.95 18.99
N ASP A 20 25.35 3.29 18.88
CA ASP A 20 24.56 3.85 19.99
C ASP A 20 24.01 2.75 20.90
N LYS A 21 24.47 2.73 22.15
CA LYS A 21 24.04 1.73 23.15
C LYS A 21 22.58 1.86 23.57
N ARG A 22 21.93 3.00 23.28
CA ARG A 22 20.49 3.21 23.54
C ARG A 22 19.61 2.49 22.52
N VAL A 23 20.18 2.08 21.37
CA VAL A 23 19.49 1.34 20.33
C VAL A 23 19.61 -0.15 20.57
N LEU A 24 18.48 -0.83 20.67
CA LEU A 24 18.39 -2.28 20.92
C LEU A 24 18.32 -3.08 19.62
N GLY A 25 17.91 -2.48 18.51
CA GLY A 25 17.90 -3.16 17.23
C GLY A 25 17.39 -2.31 16.07
N LEU A 26 17.64 -2.81 14.87
CA LEU A 26 17.23 -2.24 13.60
C LEU A 26 16.62 -3.33 12.72
N VAL A 27 15.43 -3.04 12.17
CA VAL A 27 14.75 -3.87 11.19
C VAL A 27 14.57 -3.06 9.92
N PHE A 28 15.08 -3.54 8.81
CA PHE A 28 14.71 -3.05 7.49
C PHE A 28 13.43 -3.75 7.02
N ALA A 29 12.54 -2.99 6.37
CA ALA A 29 11.27 -3.46 5.84
C ALA A 29 11.16 -3.21 4.33
N GLY A 30 10.18 -3.81 3.68
CA GLY A 30 9.89 -3.59 2.27
C GLY A 30 11.10 -3.79 1.36
N SER A 31 11.37 -2.83 0.46
CA SER A 31 12.53 -2.89 -0.45
C SER A 31 13.87 -2.84 0.28
N SER A 32 13.92 -2.24 1.46
CA SER A 32 15.11 -2.17 2.30
C SER A 32 15.50 -3.53 2.90
N ALA A 33 14.56 -4.45 3.03
CA ALA A 33 14.82 -5.81 3.51
C ALA A 33 15.60 -6.67 2.52
N GLN A 34 15.62 -6.33 1.23
CA GLN A 34 16.31 -7.03 0.14
C GLN A 34 15.96 -8.54 0.03
N GLN A 35 14.78 -8.95 0.48
CA GLN A 35 14.34 -10.34 0.42
C GLN A 35 13.61 -10.64 -0.88
N SER A 36 12.46 -10.01 -1.11
CA SER A 36 11.63 -10.23 -2.29
C SER A 36 11.80 -9.14 -3.37
N HIS A 37 12.44 -8.01 -3.03
CA HIS A 37 12.61 -6.85 -3.91
C HIS A 37 14.03 -6.31 -3.89
N ILE A 38 14.57 -6.05 -5.07
CA ILE A 38 15.84 -5.33 -5.25
C ILE A 38 15.49 -3.84 -5.30
N PRO A 39 16.13 -2.99 -4.47
CA PRO A 39 15.92 -1.55 -4.51
C PRO A 39 16.24 -0.95 -5.87
N ASP A 40 15.44 0.01 -6.32
CA ASP A 40 15.63 0.78 -7.54
C ASP A 40 15.75 2.29 -7.24
N GLU A 41 15.81 3.12 -8.27
CA GLU A 41 15.95 4.58 -8.11
C GLU A 41 14.76 5.26 -7.43
N TRP A 42 13.60 4.59 -7.36
CA TRP A 42 12.36 5.06 -6.74
C TRP A 42 12.14 4.51 -5.34
N SER A 43 13.05 3.64 -4.87
CA SER A 43 12.92 3.02 -3.56
C SER A 43 13.25 4.02 -2.46
N ASP A 44 12.39 4.06 -1.45
CA ASP A 44 12.61 4.68 -0.15
C ASP A 44 13.26 3.69 0.82
N HIS A 45 13.74 4.18 1.96
CA HIS A 45 14.19 3.30 3.03
C HIS A 45 13.10 3.17 4.08
N ASP A 46 12.58 1.96 4.19
CA ASP A 46 11.63 1.56 5.23
C ASP A 46 12.37 0.82 6.35
N PHE A 47 12.22 1.29 7.59
CA PHE A 47 12.85 0.62 8.71
C PHE A 47 12.20 0.91 10.07
N PHE A 48 12.47 0.05 11.03
CA PHE A 48 12.12 0.27 12.44
C PHE A 48 13.38 0.30 13.29
N VAL A 49 13.47 1.31 14.16
CA VAL A 49 14.51 1.39 15.20
C VAL A 49 13.87 1.07 16.54
N VAL A 50 14.43 0.10 17.25
CA VAL A 50 14.00 -0.22 18.60
C VAL A 50 15.03 0.27 19.59
N THR A 51 14.58 1.06 20.56
CA THR A 51 15.45 1.72 21.55
C THR A 51 15.15 1.22 22.97
N ALA A 52 16.03 1.54 23.88
CA ALA A 52 15.74 1.45 25.32
C ALA A 52 14.57 2.37 25.71
N ASP A 53 13.89 2.03 26.81
CA ASP A 53 12.77 2.82 27.30
C ASP A 53 13.17 4.25 27.67
N GLY A 54 12.25 5.19 27.39
CA GLY A 54 12.38 6.60 27.77
C GLY A 54 13.26 7.45 26.84
N VAL A 55 13.89 6.85 25.80
CA VAL A 55 14.73 7.61 24.86
C VAL A 55 14.11 7.77 23.47
N GLN A 56 12.99 7.12 23.21
CA GLN A 56 12.32 7.10 21.88
C GLN A 56 12.03 8.49 21.36
N GLU A 57 11.52 9.38 22.21
CA GLU A 57 11.12 10.74 21.80
C GLU A 57 12.34 11.58 21.36
N GLY A 58 13.51 11.34 21.95
CA GLY A 58 14.74 11.96 21.48
C GLY A 58 15.09 11.60 20.04
N PHE A 59 14.89 10.32 19.67
CA PHE A 59 15.09 9.86 18.28
C PHE A 59 13.98 10.33 17.34
N ARG A 60 12.76 10.59 17.85
CA ARG A 60 11.62 11.09 17.06
C ARG A 60 11.68 12.58 16.78
N THR A 61 12.45 13.34 17.56
CA THR A 61 12.49 14.82 17.51
C THR A 61 13.83 15.39 17.05
N SER A 62 14.92 14.64 17.16
CA SER A 62 16.25 15.00 16.64
C SER A 62 16.69 13.96 15.61
N TYR A 63 17.22 14.43 14.48
CA TYR A 63 17.61 13.57 13.34
C TYR A 63 19.12 13.51 13.11
N GLU A 64 19.94 14.00 14.05
CA GLU A 64 21.40 13.98 13.95
C GLU A 64 22.00 12.57 13.84
N TRP A 65 21.22 11.55 14.22
CA TRP A 65 21.58 10.15 14.10
C TRP A 65 21.37 9.56 12.70
N LEU A 66 20.67 10.29 11.82
CA LEU A 66 20.50 9.89 10.43
C LEU A 66 21.73 10.28 9.59
N PRO A 67 22.18 9.42 8.67
CA PRO A 67 23.20 9.82 7.69
C PRO A 67 22.77 11.05 6.91
N ASP A 68 23.71 11.96 6.65
CA ASP A 68 23.50 13.19 5.85
C ASP A 68 22.34 14.06 6.37
N HIS A 69 22.11 14.07 7.69
CA HIS A 69 20.98 14.76 8.33
C HIS A 69 20.92 16.27 8.01
N GLU A 70 22.05 16.90 7.72
CA GLU A 70 22.13 18.30 7.29
C GLU A 70 21.47 18.57 5.92
N GLN A 71 21.20 17.52 5.14
CA GLN A 71 20.51 17.60 3.85
C GLN A 71 19.00 17.35 3.96
N ILE A 72 18.48 17.19 5.17
CA ILE A 72 17.02 17.01 5.40
C ILE A 72 16.32 18.33 5.10
N VAL A 73 15.32 18.28 4.21
CA VAL A 73 14.50 19.44 3.82
C VAL A 73 13.07 19.37 4.38
N LEU A 74 12.62 18.18 4.80
CA LEU A 74 11.30 18.02 5.41
C LEU A 74 11.33 16.83 6.39
N SER A 75 10.69 17.02 7.55
CA SER A 75 10.36 15.95 8.48
C SER A 75 8.88 16.02 8.85
N VAL A 76 8.21 14.87 8.85
CA VAL A 76 6.78 14.76 9.20
C VAL A 76 6.62 13.62 10.20
N ARG A 77 5.98 13.90 11.33
CA ARG A 77 5.51 12.86 12.25
C ARG A 77 4.12 12.42 11.77
N GLU A 78 4.02 11.26 11.17
CA GLU A 78 2.79 10.74 10.58
C GLU A 78 1.88 10.08 11.62
N THR A 79 2.49 9.37 12.58
CA THR A 79 1.79 8.71 13.68
C THR A 79 2.51 8.96 15.01
N GLU A 80 2.05 8.35 16.09
CA GLU A 80 2.75 8.40 17.37
C GLU A 80 4.21 7.92 17.27
N HIS A 81 4.46 6.91 16.43
CA HIS A 81 5.78 6.26 16.29
C HIS A 81 6.43 6.49 14.95
N GLY A 82 5.64 6.72 13.90
CA GLY A 82 6.06 6.77 12.51
C GLY A 82 6.44 8.17 12.04
N LEU A 83 7.51 8.23 11.25
CA LEU A 83 8.09 9.46 10.70
C LEU A 83 8.40 9.28 9.21
N LYS A 84 8.32 10.39 8.48
CA LYS A 84 8.80 10.51 7.11
C LYS A 84 9.82 11.63 7.02
N ILE A 85 10.94 11.36 6.36
CA ILE A 85 12.02 12.32 6.15
C ILE A 85 12.26 12.43 4.64
N LEU A 86 12.36 13.66 4.16
CA LEU A 86 12.75 13.95 2.78
C LEU A 86 14.07 14.69 2.76
N TYR A 87 15.01 14.17 1.99
CA TYR A 87 16.30 14.80 1.70
C TYR A 87 16.25 15.69 0.46
N ALA A 88 17.13 16.64 0.37
CA ALA A 88 17.26 17.54 -0.79
C ALA A 88 17.50 16.81 -2.12
N SER A 89 18.04 15.59 -2.07
CA SER A 89 18.22 14.71 -3.23
C SER A 89 16.93 14.08 -3.75
N GLY A 90 15.81 14.21 -3.04
CA GLY A 90 14.56 13.48 -3.28
C GLY A 90 14.51 12.09 -2.63
N HIS A 91 15.55 11.69 -1.91
CA HIS A 91 15.56 10.45 -1.14
C HIS A 91 14.59 10.57 0.05
N MET A 92 13.76 9.57 0.26
CA MET A 92 12.78 9.51 1.35
C MET A 92 13.09 8.36 2.30
N LEU A 93 12.86 8.61 3.58
CA LEU A 93 12.82 7.57 4.60
C LEU A 93 11.41 7.50 5.16
N GLU A 94 10.92 6.28 5.37
CA GLU A 94 9.74 6.00 6.17
C GLU A 94 10.15 5.07 7.31
N PHE A 95 10.02 5.52 8.55
CA PHE A 95 10.48 4.72 9.67
C PHE A 95 9.66 4.96 10.93
N ALA A 96 9.75 4.01 11.85
CA ALA A 96 9.16 4.16 13.17
C ALA A 96 10.19 3.89 14.27
N ILE A 97 10.05 4.61 15.37
CA ILE A 97 10.85 4.43 16.58
C ILE A 97 9.97 3.80 17.65
N PHE A 98 10.38 2.64 18.14
CA PHE A 98 9.68 1.86 19.15
C PHE A 98 10.58 1.55 20.34
N ASN A 99 10.00 1.20 21.47
CA ASN A 99 10.61 0.31 22.45
C ASN A 99 10.15 -1.14 22.22
N LEU A 100 10.60 -2.09 23.03
CA LEU A 100 10.24 -3.50 22.87
C LEU A 100 8.74 -3.79 23.13
N GLU A 101 8.05 -2.97 23.93
CA GLU A 101 6.62 -3.13 24.18
C GLU A 101 5.79 -2.56 23.00
N GLU A 102 6.24 -1.46 22.42
CA GLU A 102 5.56 -0.75 21.33
C GLU A 102 5.69 -1.47 19.99
N VAL A 103 6.79 -2.22 19.76
CA VAL A 103 7.07 -2.87 18.46
C VAL A 103 5.95 -3.81 18.00
N GLY A 104 5.20 -4.39 18.92
CA GLY A 104 4.03 -5.23 18.60
C GLY A 104 2.89 -4.50 17.88
N ARG A 105 2.91 -3.15 17.84
CA ARG A 105 1.94 -2.33 17.08
C ARG A 105 2.32 -2.17 15.60
N ALA A 106 3.55 -2.54 15.22
CA ALA A 106 3.99 -2.47 13.84
C ALA A 106 3.24 -3.45 12.95
N ARG A 107 3.20 -3.15 11.66
CA ARG A 107 2.83 -4.11 10.61
C ARG A 107 4.08 -4.39 9.80
N LEU A 108 4.31 -5.65 9.50
CA LEU A 108 5.55 -6.10 8.87
C LEU A 108 5.26 -7.31 7.99
N ASN A 109 5.78 -7.29 6.78
CA ASN A 109 5.77 -8.45 5.88
C ASN A 109 7.20 -8.87 5.51
N ASP A 110 7.78 -8.28 4.48
CA ASP A 110 9.18 -8.48 4.13
C ASP A 110 10.07 -7.68 5.09
N TYR A 111 10.99 -8.35 5.77
CA TYR A 111 11.87 -7.68 6.73
C TYR A 111 13.23 -8.38 6.87
N THR A 112 14.23 -7.63 7.26
CA THR A 112 15.56 -8.13 7.64
C THR A 112 15.98 -7.47 8.95
N VAL A 113 16.31 -8.27 9.95
CA VAL A 113 16.88 -7.77 11.21
C VAL A 113 18.36 -7.51 11.00
N ALA A 114 18.74 -6.23 10.95
CA ALA A 114 20.12 -5.81 10.72
C ALA A 114 21.01 -6.08 11.94
N PHE A 115 20.49 -5.79 13.14
CA PHE A 115 21.07 -6.23 14.40
C PHE A 115 20.00 -6.28 15.51
N ASP A 116 20.27 -7.08 16.55
CA ASP A 116 19.34 -7.34 17.65
C ASP A 116 20.11 -7.49 18.99
N ARG A 117 19.75 -6.68 19.97
CA ARG A 117 20.27 -6.72 21.34
C ARG A 117 19.20 -6.99 22.38
N GLY A 118 17.93 -7.16 21.98
CA GLY A 118 16.81 -7.21 22.90
C GLY A 118 15.70 -8.21 22.57
N GLY A 119 15.91 -9.13 21.62
CA GLY A 119 14.89 -10.10 21.21
C GLY A 119 13.96 -9.58 20.11
N LEU A 120 14.39 -8.55 19.38
CA LEU A 120 13.63 -7.94 18.26
C LEU A 120 13.35 -8.95 17.13
N ALA A 121 14.27 -9.87 16.85
CA ALA A 121 14.07 -10.89 15.82
C ALA A 121 12.84 -11.77 16.11
N VAL A 122 12.61 -12.13 17.38
CA VAL A 122 11.45 -12.91 17.81
C VAL A 122 10.17 -12.07 17.65
N ALA A 123 10.19 -10.80 18.06
CA ALA A 123 9.07 -9.90 17.92
C ALA A 123 8.71 -9.65 16.45
N ALA A 124 9.70 -9.35 15.59
CA ALA A 124 9.50 -9.15 14.15
C ALA A 124 8.92 -10.40 13.47
N GLY A 125 9.42 -11.59 13.81
CA GLY A 125 8.89 -12.85 13.31
C GLY A 125 7.43 -13.10 13.71
N ALA A 126 7.07 -12.79 14.95
CA ALA A 126 5.70 -12.89 15.44
C ALA A 126 4.75 -11.91 14.72
N ILE A 127 5.18 -10.66 14.49
CA ILE A 127 4.41 -9.65 13.77
C ILE A 127 4.19 -10.09 12.32
N ALA A 128 5.23 -10.47 11.60
CA ALA A 128 5.14 -10.90 10.20
C ALA A 128 4.22 -12.13 10.04
N SER A 129 4.29 -13.07 10.97
CA SER A 129 3.43 -14.26 10.99
C SER A 129 1.97 -13.96 11.32
N SER A 130 1.67 -12.82 11.94
CA SER A 130 0.32 -12.40 12.33
C SER A 130 -0.49 -11.76 11.19
N VAL A 131 0.14 -11.50 10.05
CA VAL A 131 -0.50 -10.86 8.88
C VAL A 131 -0.70 -11.89 7.75
N PRO A 132 -1.62 -12.87 7.87
CA PRO A 132 -2.01 -13.69 6.74
C PRO A 132 -2.78 -12.84 5.75
N ALA A 133 -2.60 -13.06 4.45
CA ALA A 133 -3.57 -12.59 3.47
C ALA A 133 -4.92 -13.26 3.80
N PRO A 134 -5.98 -12.51 4.12
CA PRO A 134 -7.26 -13.12 4.48
C PRO A 134 -7.82 -13.84 3.25
N GLU A 135 -8.04 -15.15 3.37
CA GLU A 135 -8.81 -15.87 2.38
C GLU A 135 -10.29 -15.42 2.49
N LEU A 136 -10.80 -14.82 1.41
CA LEU A 136 -12.18 -14.34 1.38
C LEU A 136 -13.14 -15.51 1.31
N THR A 137 -14.12 -15.54 2.22
CA THR A 137 -15.23 -16.47 2.11
C THR A 137 -16.14 -16.11 0.93
N PRO A 138 -16.99 -17.02 0.43
CA PRO A 138 -17.99 -16.69 -0.59
C PRO A 138 -18.86 -15.49 -0.21
N ALA A 139 -19.23 -15.36 1.06
CA ALA A 139 -19.98 -14.20 1.57
C ALA A 139 -19.19 -12.91 1.53
N ASP A 140 -17.87 -12.97 1.79
CA ASP A 140 -16.99 -11.81 1.66
C ASP A 140 -16.85 -11.39 0.20
N ILE A 141 -16.68 -12.34 -0.71
CA ILE A 141 -16.63 -12.05 -2.17
C ILE A 141 -17.90 -11.34 -2.60
N GLN A 142 -19.10 -11.87 -2.25
CA GLN A 142 -20.37 -11.24 -2.57
C GLN A 142 -20.48 -9.83 -2.00
N ARG A 143 -20.07 -9.63 -0.74
CA ARG A 143 -20.06 -8.32 -0.07
C ARG A 143 -19.13 -7.35 -0.80
N HIS A 144 -17.91 -7.75 -1.15
CA HIS A 144 -16.95 -6.93 -1.84
C HIS A 144 -17.40 -6.54 -3.26
N VAL A 145 -17.95 -7.49 -4.03
CA VAL A 145 -18.51 -7.22 -5.36
C VAL A 145 -19.69 -6.26 -5.26
N GLY A 146 -20.61 -6.51 -4.32
CA GLY A 146 -21.74 -5.62 -4.08
C GLY A 146 -21.30 -4.21 -3.70
N MET A 147 -20.32 -4.09 -2.81
CA MET A 147 -19.75 -2.78 -2.45
C MET A 147 -19.10 -2.09 -3.64
N ALA A 148 -18.31 -2.78 -4.47
CA ALA A 148 -17.72 -2.21 -5.66
C ALA A 148 -18.78 -1.62 -6.60
N LEU A 149 -19.85 -2.35 -6.87
CA LEU A 149 -20.97 -1.88 -7.70
C LEU A 149 -21.66 -0.65 -7.09
N CYS A 150 -21.90 -0.64 -5.78
CA CYS A 150 -22.49 0.51 -5.09
C CYS A 150 -21.58 1.75 -5.15
N LEU A 151 -20.27 1.55 -5.00
CA LEU A 151 -19.29 2.65 -5.03
C LEU A 151 -19.17 3.26 -6.44
N LEU A 152 -19.23 2.46 -7.49
CA LEU A 152 -19.32 2.97 -8.87
C LEU A 152 -20.55 3.83 -9.06
N LEU A 153 -21.71 3.39 -8.55
CA LEU A 153 -22.97 4.11 -8.65
C LEU A 153 -22.94 5.45 -7.88
N VAL A 154 -22.46 5.42 -6.62
CA VAL A 154 -22.33 6.61 -5.78
C VAL A 154 -21.35 7.61 -6.39
N GLY A 155 -20.20 7.11 -6.86
CA GLY A 155 -19.17 7.94 -7.51
C GLY A 155 -19.71 8.65 -8.76
N ALA A 156 -20.40 7.93 -9.64
CA ALA A 156 -21.02 8.50 -10.83
C ALA A 156 -22.08 9.56 -10.48
N GLY A 157 -22.90 9.30 -9.47
CA GLY A 157 -23.88 10.28 -9.00
C GLY A 157 -23.25 11.56 -8.45
N ARG A 158 -22.09 11.46 -7.79
CA ARG A 158 -21.32 12.63 -7.33
C ARG A 158 -20.74 13.43 -8.50
N VAL A 159 -20.13 12.75 -9.47
CA VAL A 159 -19.64 13.39 -10.69
C VAL A 159 -20.77 14.14 -11.40
N ALA A 160 -21.91 13.50 -11.61
CA ALA A 160 -23.07 14.13 -12.26
C ALA A 160 -23.63 15.36 -11.52
N ARG A 161 -23.35 15.50 -10.22
CA ARG A 161 -23.69 16.69 -9.42
C ARG A 161 -22.57 17.74 -9.37
N GLY A 162 -21.49 17.58 -10.12
CA GLY A 162 -20.32 18.45 -10.10
C GLY A 162 -19.35 18.20 -8.94
N GLU A 163 -19.56 17.16 -8.13
CA GLU A 163 -18.68 16.75 -7.03
C GLU A 163 -17.54 15.85 -7.55
N GLY A 164 -16.80 16.33 -8.57
CA GLY A 164 -15.83 15.51 -9.33
C GLY A 164 -14.71 14.92 -8.46
N ILE A 165 -14.14 15.69 -7.50
CA ILE A 165 -13.07 15.20 -6.60
C ILE A 165 -13.57 13.99 -5.82
N SER A 166 -14.71 14.13 -5.15
CA SER A 166 -15.28 13.04 -4.35
C SER A 166 -15.69 11.85 -5.21
N GLY A 167 -16.33 12.11 -6.37
CA GLY A 167 -16.73 11.06 -7.31
C GLY A 167 -15.55 10.20 -7.78
N GLN A 168 -14.43 10.83 -8.13
CA GLN A 168 -13.21 10.13 -8.55
C GLN A 168 -12.62 9.23 -7.44
N VAL A 169 -12.60 9.72 -6.18
CA VAL A 169 -12.13 8.91 -5.04
C VAL A 169 -12.97 7.65 -4.87
N PHE A 170 -14.31 7.76 -4.99
CA PHE A 170 -15.20 6.60 -4.92
C PHE A 170 -14.93 5.59 -6.05
N ILE A 171 -14.82 6.08 -7.29
CA ILE A 171 -14.62 5.24 -8.48
C ILE A 171 -13.24 4.61 -8.47
N ARG A 172 -12.17 5.40 -8.30
CA ARG A 172 -10.79 4.97 -8.54
C ARG A 172 -10.12 4.34 -7.33
N SER A 173 -10.43 4.80 -6.12
CA SER A 173 -9.78 4.32 -4.91
C SER A 173 -10.68 3.32 -4.17
N HIS A 174 -11.82 3.75 -3.68
CA HIS A 174 -12.65 2.90 -2.83
C HIS A 174 -13.16 1.64 -3.55
N THR A 175 -13.52 1.76 -4.84
CA THR A 175 -13.94 0.59 -5.64
C THR A 175 -12.81 -0.43 -5.76
N LEU A 176 -11.58 0.01 -6.04
CA LEU A 176 -10.45 -0.90 -6.23
C LEU A 176 -10.05 -1.61 -4.92
N HIS A 177 -10.13 -0.94 -3.76
CA HIS A 177 -9.88 -1.59 -2.47
C HIS A 177 -10.86 -2.75 -2.17
N HIS A 178 -12.06 -2.71 -2.74
CA HIS A 178 -12.99 -3.84 -2.68
C HIS A 178 -12.75 -4.86 -3.79
N LEU A 179 -12.44 -4.40 -5.00
CA LEU A 179 -12.36 -5.25 -6.17
C LEU A 179 -11.08 -6.11 -6.21
N LEU A 180 -9.91 -5.51 -5.94
CA LEU A 180 -8.63 -6.20 -6.15
C LEU A 180 -8.45 -7.43 -5.27
N PRO A 181 -8.83 -7.49 -3.99
CA PRO A 181 -8.76 -8.72 -3.20
C PRO A 181 -9.62 -9.85 -3.78
N VAL A 182 -10.78 -9.52 -4.38
CA VAL A 182 -11.63 -10.53 -5.05
C VAL A 182 -10.97 -11.04 -6.33
N LEU A 183 -10.40 -10.14 -7.14
CA LEU A 183 -9.69 -10.52 -8.36
C LEU A 183 -8.44 -11.35 -8.04
N GLU A 184 -7.68 -10.96 -7.01
CA GLU A 184 -6.53 -11.70 -6.53
C GLU A 184 -6.88 -13.16 -6.19
N GLN A 185 -8.00 -13.37 -5.49
CA GLN A 185 -8.43 -14.71 -5.12
C GLN A 185 -9.05 -15.48 -6.29
N THR A 186 -9.69 -14.79 -7.23
CA THR A 186 -10.45 -15.41 -8.34
C THR A 186 -9.59 -15.73 -9.55
N LEU A 187 -8.62 -14.86 -9.85
CA LEU A 187 -7.78 -15.01 -11.04
C LEU A 187 -6.70 -16.08 -10.84
N PRO A 188 -6.47 -16.92 -11.86
CA PRO A 188 -5.36 -17.87 -11.84
C PRO A 188 -4.02 -17.15 -11.96
N ALA A 189 -3.07 -17.52 -11.12
CA ALA A 189 -1.67 -17.13 -11.25
C ALA A 189 -0.78 -18.30 -10.82
N ALA A 190 0.32 -18.49 -11.53
CA ALA A 190 1.31 -19.53 -11.19
C ALA A 190 2.06 -19.19 -9.90
N ASP A 191 2.29 -17.90 -9.68
CA ASP A 191 2.97 -17.37 -8.49
C ASP A 191 2.33 -16.04 -8.07
N LYS A 192 1.94 -15.96 -6.81
CA LYS A 192 1.37 -14.76 -6.18
C LYS A 192 2.31 -14.12 -5.16
N SER A 193 3.53 -14.60 -5.04
CA SER A 193 4.51 -14.14 -4.03
C SER A 193 4.89 -12.66 -4.18
N ALA A 194 4.71 -12.10 -5.38
CA ALA A 194 4.96 -10.69 -5.62
C ALA A 194 3.87 -9.75 -5.06
N LEU A 195 2.67 -10.25 -4.72
CA LEU A 195 1.61 -9.44 -4.13
C LEU A 195 2.00 -8.96 -2.73
N ASP A 196 1.46 -7.82 -2.36
CA ASP A 196 1.67 -7.23 -1.04
C ASP A 196 0.45 -7.50 -0.16
N ASN A 197 0.62 -8.25 0.92
CA ASN A 197 -0.46 -8.58 1.85
C ASN A 197 -0.89 -7.42 2.76
N LEU A 198 -0.14 -6.31 2.77
CA LEU A 198 -0.48 -5.07 3.50
C LEU A 198 -1.19 -4.05 2.61
N ASP A 199 -0.95 -4.09 1.29
CA ASP A 199 -1.57 -3.19 0.32
C ASP A 199 -1.96 -3.95 -0.95
N PRO A 200 -3.25 -4.30 -1.14
CA PRO A 200 -3.73 -5.05 -2.30
C PRO A 200 -3.60 -4.30 -3.63
N LEU A 201 -3.31 -2.99 -3.59
CA LEU A 201 -3.10 -2.20 -4.80
C LEU A 201 -1.68 -2.36 -5.36
N ARG A 202 -0.72 -2.75 -4.51
CA ARG A 202 0.69 -2.85 -4.92
C ARG A 202 0.95 -4.10 -5.74
N ARG A 203 1.57 -3.92 -6.87
CA ARG A 203 2.13 -5.01 -7.70
C ARG A 203 1.08 -5.95 -8.32
N PHE A 204 -0.20 -5.60 -8.23
CA PHE A 204 -1.29 -6.37 -8.85
C PHE A 204 -1.02 -6.61 -10.34
N GLU A 205 -0.57 -5.59 -11.08
CA GLU A 205 -0.25 -5.65 -12.51
C GLU A 205 0.92 -6.60 -12.83
N ARG A 206 1.81 -6.84 -11.89
CA ARG A 206 2.93 -7.77 -12.09
C ARG A 206 2.46 -9.22 -12.06
N VAL A 207 1.47 -9.53 -11.24
CA VAL A 207 0.92 -10.88 -11.08
C VAL A 207 -0.21 -11.13 -12.08
N PHE A 208 -1.02 -10.12 -12.36
CA PHE A 208 -2.17 -10.19 -13.27
C PHE A 208 -2.06 -9.17 -14.41
N PRO A 209 -1.06 -9.29 -15.32
CA PRO A 209 -0.73 -8.22 -16.28
C PRO A 209 -1.88 -7.88 -17.23
N ALA A 210 -2.67 -8.87 -17.67
CA ALA A 210 -3.77 -8.62 -18.60
C ALA A 210 -4.91 -7.82 -17.94
N VAL A 211 -5.32 -8.20 -16.74
CA VAL A 211 -6.38 -7.49 -15.99
C VAL A 211 -5.87 -6.17 -15.46
N GLY A 212 -4.62 -6.12 -14.97
CA GLY A 212 -3.97 -4.90 -14.54
C GLY A 212 -3.89 -3.85 -15.65
N ALA A 213 -3.55 -4.26 -16.88
CA ALA A 213 -3.56 -3.36 -18.04
C ALA A 213 -4.96 -2.82 -18.36
N GLN A 214 -6.01 -3.65 -18.24
CA GLN A 214 -7.40 -3.19 -18.42
C GLN A 214 -7.82 -2.18 -17.37
N ILE A 215 -7.50 -2.44 -16.09
CA ILE A 215 -7.77 -1.51 -14.99
C ILE A 215 -7.01 -0.20 -15.21
N ASN A 216 -5.73 -0.24 -15.52
CA ASN A 216 -4.93 0.96 -15.79
C ASN A 216 -5.49 1.76 -16.98
N ALA A 217 -5.91 1.10 -18.04
CA ALA A 217 -6.56 1.75 -19.18
C ALA A 217 -7.90 2.40 -18.79
N ALA A 218 -8.66 1.78 -17.89
CA ALA A 218 -9.88 2.36 -17.34
C ALA A 218 -9.58 3.60 -16.50
N LEU A 219 -8.61 3.51 -15.58
CA LEU A 219 -8.21 4.61 -14.69
C LEU A 219 -7.70 5.86 -15.42
N ASN A 220 -7.21 5.73 -16.65
CA ASN A 220 -6.74 6.84 -17.47
C ASN A 220 -7.85 7.56 -18.26
N ARG A 221 -9.12 7.12 -18.16
CA ARG A 221 -10.27 7.80 -18.77
C ARG A 221 -10.81 8.90 -17.85
N ASP A 222 -11.81 9.68 -18.30
CA ASP A 222 -12.61 10.51 -17.42
C ASP A 222 -13.28 9.67 -16.31
N ALA A 223 -13.93 10.33 -15.35
CA ALA A 223 -14.47 9.63 -14.18
C ALA A 223 -15.54 8.58 -14.55
N ILE A 224 -16.45 8.92 -15.46
CA ILE A 224 -17.51 7.99 -15.87
C ILE A 224 -16.94 6.89 -16.78
N GLY A 225 -16.01 7.21 -17.67
CA GLY A 225 -15.27 6.22 -18.46
C GLY A 225 -14.45 5.27 -17.61
N ALA A 226 -13.86 5.74 -16.52
CA ALA A 226 -13.17 4.89 -15.55
C ALA A 226 -14.16 3.92 -14.86
N ALA A 227 -15.31 4.42 -14.41
CA ALA A 227 -16.35 3.59 -13.81
C ALA A 227 -16.87 2.51 -14.78
N MET A 228 -17.10 2.87 -16.04
CA MET A 228 -17.49 1.91 -17.08
C MET A 228 -16.43 0.84 -17.31
N GLY A 229 -15.17 1.23 -17.44
CA GLY A 229 -14.07 0.29 -17.68
C GLY A 229 -13.83 -0.65 -16.48
N ILE A 230 -13.97 -0.16 -15.25
CA ILE A 230 -13.90 -1.01 -14.05
C ILE A 230 -15.08 -2.00 -14.02
N LEU A 231 -16.29 -1.56 -14.38
CA LEU A 231 -17.45 -2.44 -14.46
C LEU A 231 -17.25 -3.50 -15.55
N ASP A 232 -16.63 -3.16 -16.70
CA ASP A 232 -16.30 -4.13 -17.75
C ASP A 232 -15.37 -5.23 -17.21
N VAL A 233 -14.36 -4.87 -16.42
CA VAL A 233 -13.47 -5.85 -15.77
C VAL A 233 -14.23 -6.73 -14.78
N ILE A 234 -15.11 -6.16 -13.96
CA ILE A 234 -15.95 -6.91 -13.00
C ILE A 234 -16.79 -7.96 -13.75
N GLU A 235 -17.49 -7.56 -14.79
CA GLU A 235 -18.34 -8.47 -15.57
C GLU A 235 -17.53 -9.52 -16.32
N GLN A 236 -16.38 -9.14 -16.91
CA GLN A 236 -15.52 -10.07 -17.63
C GLN A 236 -14.97 -11.18 -16.72
N VAL A 237 -14.54 -10.85 -15.52
CA VAL A 237 -13.87 -11.81 -14.63
C VAL A 237 -14.88 -12.59 -13.76
N LEU A 238 -15.95 -11.94 -13.35
CA LEU A 238 -16.87 -12.48 -12.35
C LEU A 238 -18.26 -12.81 -12.93
N GLY A 239 -18.60 -12.33 -14.12
CA GLY A 239 -19.95 -12.43 -14.69
C GLY A 239 -20.51 -13.85 -14.85
N ASP A 240 -19.64 -14.83 -15.09
CA ASP A 240 -20.02 -16.25 -15.25
C ASP A 240 -20.11 -17.00 -13.90
N LYS A 241 -19.81 -16.34 -12.78
CA LYS A 241 -19.93 -16.96 -11.46
C LYS A 241 -21.41 -17.05 -11.06
N ALA A 242 -21.80 -18.18 -10.48
CA ALA A 242 -23.20 -18.46 -10.13
C ALA A 242 -23.84 -17.39 -9.22
N ASP A 243 -23.03 -16.79 -8.34
CA ASP A 243 -23.48 -15.80 -7.36
C ASP A 243 -23.24 -14.35 -7.82
N PHE A 244 -22.91 -14.13 -9.09
CA PHE A 244 -22.67 -12.78 -9.60
C PHE A 244 -24.00 -11.98 -9.66
N PRO A 245 -24.05 -10.74 -9.12
CA PRO A 245 -25.28 -9.95 -9.05
C PRO A 245 -25.58 -9.25 -10.39
N THR A 246 -25.91 -10.03 -11.42
CA THR A 246 -26.13 -9.59 -12.81
C THR A 246 -27.13 -8.43 -12.93
N ALA A 247 -28.23 -8.48 -12.21
CA ALA A 247 -29.25 -7.42 -12.25
C ALA A 247 -28.71 -6.10 -11.67
N ALA A 248 -27.90 -6.16 -10.61
CA ALA A 248 -27.27 -4.96 -10.04
C ALA A 248 -26.22 -4.37 -10.99
N ALA A 249 -25.37 -5.20 -11.60
CA ALA A 249 -24.39 -4.78 -12.60
C ALA A 249 -25.06 -4.08 -13.80
N ALA A 250 -26.15 -4.67 -14.34
CA ALA A 250 -26.93 -4.07 -15.43
C ALA A 250 -27.54 -2.71 -15.02
N THR A 251 -28.02 -2.60 -13.78
CA THR A 251 -28.56 -1.33 -13.23
C THR A 251 -27.46 -0.28 -13.15
N VAL A 252 -26.29 -0.62 -12.59
CA VAL A 252 -25.12 0.28 -12.52
C VAL A 252 -24.74 0.73 -13.92
N ARG A 253 -24.60 -0.18 -14.87
CA ARG A 253 -24.27 0.13 -16.27
C ARG A 253 -25.27 1.12 -16.91
N SER A 254 -26.56 0.93 -16.67
CA SER A 254 -27.60 1.86 -17.16
C SER A 254 -27.44 3.26 -16.58
N VAL A 255 -27.12 3.38 -15.28
CA VAL A 255 -26.89 4.68 -14.62
C VAL A 255 -25.64 5.35 -15.15
N LEU A 256 -24.53 4.61 -15.31
CA LEU A 256 -23.28 5.13 -15.87
C LEU A 256 -23.48 5.70 -17.28
N LYS A 257 -24.23 4.98 -18.14
CA LYS A 257 -24.57 5.47 -19.48
C LYS A 257 -25.32 6.78 -19.45
N ARG A 258 -26.29 6.96 -18.53
CA ARG A 258 -27.02 8.22 -18.37
C ARG A 258 -26.11 9.34 -17.88
N ALA A 259 -25.22 9.06 -16.93
CA ALA A 259 -24.28 10.05 -16.39
C ALA A 259 -23.32 10.57 -17.49
N ALA A 260 -22.81 9.68 -18.35
CA ALA A 260 -21.98 10.08 -19.49
C ALA A 260 -22.69 11.05 -20.47
N HIS A 261 -23.98 10.86 -20.70
CA HIS A 261 -24.75 11.78 -21.55
C HIS A 261 -24.99 13.14 -20.91
N SER A 262 -25.06 13.19 -19.58
CA SER A 262 -25.26 14.47 -18.86
C SER A 262 -23.98 15.32 -18.83
N GLU A 263 -22.80 14.71 -18.72
CA GLU A 263 -21.51 15.43 -18.78
C GLU A 263 -21.26 16.04 -20.18
N ALA A 264 -21.69 15.36 -21.25
CA ALA A 264 -21.52 15.85 -22.63
C ALA A 264 -22.47 17.05 -22.95
N ALA A 265 -23.44 17.34 -22.10
CA ALA A 265 -24.44 18.40 -22.30
C ALA A 265 -24.11 19.70 -21.50
N HIS A 266 -23.05 19.69 -20.70
CA HIS A 266 -22.55 20.84 -19.94
C HIS A 266 -21.14 21.22 -20.38
#